data_7cdc85d1846405137dde206243598463
#
_entry.id   7cdc85d1846405137dde206243598463
#
_cell.length_a   1.000
_cell.length_b   1.000
_cell.length_c   1.000
_cell.angle_alpha   90.00
_cell.angle_beta   90.00
_cell.angle_gamma   90.00
#
_symmetry.space_group_name_H-M   'P 1'
#
loop_
_entity.id
_entity.type
_entity.pdbx_description
1 polymer ?
#
loop_
_entity_poly.entity_id
_entity_poly.type
_entity_poly.pdbx_seq_one_letter_code
_entity_poly.pdbx_strand_id
1 'polypeptide(L)'
;IEVAGKDFRVANNDCVLEAMTMPESSVDLIVTSIPFANHYEYTPSYNDFGHTESNDHFWRQMDYLTPELLRVLKPGRMYCCHVKDRILFGNVTGAGAPTVSPFHAEALFHAKKHGFDYMGMITVVTDVVRENNQTYRLGWSEQCKDGSKMGVGSPEYILLLRKPQTDRSKGYADEPVKKSKADYTRAQWQVDAHAFWRSSGNRQITAEELSALGPAKLAKAFTDY
;
A
#
# COMPACT_ATOMS: atom_id res chain seq x y z
N ILE A 1 -13.72 -2.14 22.58
CA ILE A 1 -14.29 -3.52 22.48
C ILE A 1 -13.22 -4.40 21.89
N GLU A 2 -12.99 -5.55 22.51
CA GLU A 2 -12.00 -6.53 22.04
C GLU A 2 -12.67 -7.88 21.83
N VAL A 3 -12.26 -8.58 20.75
CA VAL A 3 -12.65 -9.95 20.47
C VAL A 3 -11.40 -10.75 20.13
N ALA A 4 -11.22 -11.89 20.77
CA ALA A 4 -10.11 -12.80 20.50
C ALA A 4 -10.61 -14.20 20.15
N GLY A 5 -9.94 -14.85 19.21
CA GLY A 5 -10.11 -16.27 18.87
C GLY A 5 -8.80 -17.01 19.09
N LYS A 6 -8.76 -18.25 18.60
CA LYS A 6 -7.57 -19.09 18.75
C LYS A 6 -6.32 -18.47 18.13
N ASP A 7 -6.47 -17.88 16.94
CA ASP A 7 -5.35 -17.42 16.11
C ASP A 7 -5.48 -15.94 15.70
N PHE A 8 -6.37 -15.17 16.35
CA PHE A 8 -6.56 -13.75 16.08
C PHE A 8 -7.03 -12.98 17.33
N ARG A 9 -6.74 -11.68 17.30
CA ARG A 9 -7.29 -10.67 18.20
C ARG A 9 -7.71 -9.46 17.38
N VAL A 10 -8.92 -8.96 17.61
CA VAL A 10 -9.43 -7.73 16.98
C VAL A 10 -9.78 -6.75 18.10
N ALA A 11 -9.20 -5.57 18.04
CA ALA A 11 -9.50 -4.47 18.96
C ALA A 11 -10.19 -3.35 18.18
N ASN A 12 -11.38 -2.93 18.64
CA ASN A 12 -12.01 -1.70 18.20
C ASN A 12 -11.55 -0.59 19.13
N ASN A 13 -10.50 0.10 18.76
CA ASN A 13 -9.82 1.14 19.54
C ASN A 13 -9.18 2.17 18.58
N ASP A 14 -8.76 3.30 19.11
CA ASP A 14 -7.86 4.22 18.42
C ASP A 14 -6.53 3.50 18.11
N CYS A 15 -6.07 3.57 16.87
CA CYS A 15 -4.90 2.80 16.43
C CYS A 15 -3.58 3.28 17.07
N VAL A 16 -3.47 4.55 17.41
CA VAL A 16 -2.30 5.09 18.14
C VAL A 16 -2.27 4.55 19.56
N LEU A 17 -3.40 4.68 20.27
CA LEU A 17 -3.53 4.18 21.62
C LEU A 17 -3.33 2.66 21.70
N GLU A 18 -3.88 1.92 20.73
CA GLU A 18 -3.69 0.48 20.67
C GLU A 18 -2.21 0.12 20.44
N ALA A 19 -1.54 0.76 19.48
CA ALA A 19 -0.13 0.53 19.20
C ALA A 19 0.75 0.84 20.43
N MET A 20 0.47 1.90 21.16
CA MET A 20 1.19 2.25 22.39
C MET A 20 1.12 1.17 23.48
N THR A 21 0.05 0.37 23.51
CA THR A 21 -0.09 -0.73 24.49
C THR A 21 0.67 -1.99 24.08
N MET A 22 1.05 -2.12 22.82
CA MET A 22 1.74 -3.31 22.31
C MET A 22 3.20 -3.34 22.80
N PRO A 23 3.75 -4.52 23.14
CA PRO A 23 5.15 -4.64 23.50
C PRO A 23 6.09 -4.23 22.35
N GLU A 24 7.25 -3.66 22.70
CA GLU A 24 8.30 -3.39 21.73
C GLU A 24 8.76 -4.67 21.03
N SER A 25 9.04 -4.59 19.73
CA SER A 25 9.57 -5.72 18.95
C SER A 25 8.74 -7.01 19.06
N SER A 26 7.42 -6.89 19.07
CA SER A 26 6.47 -8.00 19.22
C SER A 26 5.82 -8.44 17.91
N VAL A 27 5.87 -7.61 16.85
CA VAL A 27 5.16 -7.81 15.60
C VAL A 27 6.12 -8.27 14.50
N ASP A 28 5.75 -9.34 13.79
CA ASP A 28 6.57 -9.89 12.69
C ASP A 28 6.28 -9.24 11.35
N LEU A 29 5.08 -8.70 11.13
CA LEU A 29 4.69 -8.06 9.87
C LEU A 29 3.58 -7.05 10.14
N ILE A 30 3.69 -5.87 9.54
CA ILE A 30 2.60 -4.89 9.50
C ILE A 30 2.12 -4.76 8.06
N VAL A 31 0.82 -4.91 7.84
CA VAL A 31 0.15 -4.67 6.54
C VAL A 31 -1.03 -3.77 6.79
N THR A 32 -1.04 -2.60 6.18
CA THR A 32 -2.16 -1.66 6.31
C THR A 32 -2.27 -0.73 5.11
N SER A 33 -3.47 -0.23 4.90
CA SER A 33 -3.75 0.92 4.05
C SER A 33 -3.98 2.11 4.95
N ILE A 34 -3.13 3.13 4.86
CA ILE A 34 -3.35 4.38 5.58
C ILE A 34 -4.42 5.22 4.87
N PRO A 35 -5.14 6.10 5.56
CA PRO A 35 -5.96 7.11 4.89
C PRO A 35 -5.11 7.95 3.94
N PHE A 36 -5.70 8.36 2.80
CA PHE A 36 -4.98 9.19 1.83
C PHE A 36 -5.28 10.67 2.12
N ALA A 37 -4.83 11.17 3.26
CA ALA A 37 -5.22 12.44 3.85
C ALA A 37 -6.77 12.57 3.89
N ASN A 38 -7.32 13.71 3.51
CA ASN A 38 -8.78 13.96 3.50
C ASN A 38 -9.53 13.34 2.29
N HIS A 39 -8.97 12.33 1.63
CA HIS A 39 -9.67 11.65 0.53
C HIS A 39 -10.83 10.78 1.04
N TYR A 40 -10.64 10.16 2.20
CA TYR A 40 -11.67 9.38 2.90
C TYR A 40 -11.74 9.85 4.34
N GLU A 41 -12.79 10.59 4.65
CA GLU A 41 -13.16 10.95 6.01
C GLU A 41 -14.29 10.01 6.47
N TYR A 42 -14.08 9.28 7.52
CA TYR A 42 -15.05 8.33 8.07
C TYR A 42 -15.91 8.98 9.15
N THR A 43 -15.31 9.89 9.92
CA THR A 43 -15.99 10.62 10.98
C THR A 43 -15.40 12.02 11.13
N PRO A 44 -16.19 13.06 11.46
CA PRO A 44 -15.67 14.41 11.73
C PRO A 44 -15.05 14.46 13.13
N SER A 45 -14.02 13.67 13.35
CA SER A 45 -13.32 13.54 14.63
C SER A 45 -11.82 13.67 14.45
N TYR A 46 -11.14 14.29 15.39
CA TYR A 46 -9.68 14.37 15.40
C TYR A 46 -8.97 13.01 15.51
N ASN A 47 -9.70 11.97 15.92
CA ASN A 47 -9.16 10.60 15.94
C ASN A 47 -9.26 9.91 14.56
N ASP A 48 -9.95 10.53 13.61
CA ASP A 48 -9.95 10.07 12.22
C ASP A 48 -8.83 10.79 11.46
N PHE A 49 -7.83 10.06 11.03
CA PHE A 49 -6.73 10.60 10.23
C PHE A 49 -7.20 11.13 8.86
N GLY A 50 -8.38 10.73 8.39
CA GLY A 50 -9.03 11.30 7.23
C GLY A 50 -9.63 12.70 7.47
N HIS A 51 -9.87 13.07 8.72
CA HIS A 51 -10.36 14.40 9.09
C HIS A 51 -9.20 15.41 9.19
N THR A 52 -8.64 15.79 8.04
CA THR A 52 -7.49 16.69 7.92
C THR A 52 -7.70 17.74 6.84
N GLU A 53 -7.14 18.92 7.03
CA GLU A 53 -7.26 20.03 6.09
C GLU A 53 -6.25 19.96 4.93
N SER A 54 -5.13 19.28 5.16
CA SER A 54 -4.01 19.21 4.20
C SER A 54 -3.16 17.95 4.41
N ASN A 55 -2.31 17.62 3.43
CA ASN A 55 -1.33 16.55 3.59
C ASN A 55 -0.39 16.82 4.78
N ASP A 56 0.07 18.08 4.96
CA ASP A 56 0.95 18.41 6.10
C ASP A 56 0.27 18.17 7.44
N HIS A 57 -1.03 18.44 7.54
CA HIS A 57 -1.80 18.16 8.75
C HIS A 57 -1.89 16.64 8.97
N PHE A 58 -2.19 15.88 7.92
CA PHE A 58 -2.21 14.43 7.96
C PHE A 58 -0.86 13.84 8.43
N TRP A 59 0.26 14.29 7.86
CA TRP A 59 1.58 13.77 8.25
C TRP A 59 1.96 14.13 9.69
N ARG A 60 1.51 15.29 10.20
CA ARG A 60 1.68 15.62 11.63
C ARG A 60 0.87 14.69 12.55
N GLN A 61 -0.31 14.23 12.14
CA GLN A 61 -1.04 13.20 12.88
C GLN A 61 -0.33 11.85 12.79
N MET A 62 0.17 11.49 11.61
CA MET A 62 0.95 10.26 11.43
C MET A 62 2.27 10.25 12.24
N ASP A 63 2.79 11.41 12.64
CA ASP A 63 3.95 11.50 13.55
C ASP A 63 3.67 10.83 14.93
N TYR A 64 2.42 10.62 15.30
CA TYR A 64 2.07 9.85 16.52
C TYR A 64 2.02 8.34 16.28
N LEU A 65 1.57 7.89 15.11
CA LEU A 65 1.44 6.46 14.81
C LEU A 65 2.75 5.85 14.29
N THR A 66 3.42 6.52 13.38
CA THR A 66 4.57 5.95 12.65
C THR A 66 5.72 5.52 13.56
N PRO A 67 6.12 6.28 14.62
CA PRO A 67 7.11 5.83 15.59
C PRO A 67 6.69 4.57 16.33
N GLU A 68 5.40 4.44 16.67
CA GLU A 68 4.86 3.27 17.37
C GLU A 68 4.89 2.04 16.45
N LEU A 69 4.58 2.19 15.16
CA LEU A 69 4.73 1.09 14.19
C LEU A 69 6.19 0.63 14.10
N LEU A 70 7.14 1.56 14.11
CA LEU A 70 8.56 1.20 14.14
C LEU A 70 8.93 0.50 15.46
N ARG A 71 8.42 0.97 16.58
CA ARG A 71 8.72 0.41 17.91
C ARG A 71 8.22 -1.05 18.02
N VAL A 72 6.96 -1.30 17.67
CA VAL A 72 6.35 -2.63 17.83
C VAL A 72 6.85 -3.66 16.84
N LEU A 73 7.31 -3.24 15.67
CA LEU A 73 7.86 -4.14 14.65
C LEU A 73 9.20 -4.71 15.12
N LYS A 74 9.43 -6.01 14.94
CA LYS A 74 10.72 -6.64 15.24
C LYS A 74 11.83 -6.15 14.31
N PRO A 75 13.09 -6.03 14.78
CA PRO A 75 14.20 -5.61 13.95
C PRO A 75 14.40 -6.48 12.70
N GLY A 76 14.50 -5.85 11.54
CA GLY A 76 14.62 -6.51 10.25
C GLY A 76 13.32 -6.98 9.62
N ARG A 77 12.16 -6.69 10.23
CA ARG A 77 10.83 -7.02 9.70
C ARG A 77 10.24 -5.91 8.86
N MET A 78 9.17 -6.25 8.15
CA MET A 78 8.57 -5.41 7.11
C MET A 78 7.28 -4.74 7.58
N TYR A 79 7.13 -3.50 7.18
CA TYR A 79 5.89 -2.74 7.16
C TYR A 79 5.49 -2.52 5.70
N CYS A 80 4.39 -3.13 5.28
CA CYS A 80 3.81 -2.99 3.95
C CYS A 80 2.69 -1.95 4.02
N CYS A 81 2.95 -0.77 3.46
CA CYS A 81 2.03 0.37 3.51
C CYS A 81 1.38 0.58 2.14
N HIS A 82 0.08 0.32 2.05
CA HIS A 82 -0.69 0.60 0.83
C HIS A 82 -1.07 2.07 0.78
N VAL A 83 -0.80 2.70 -0.37
CA VAL A 83 -1.07 4.11 -0.65
C VAL A 83 -1.45 4.31 -2.11
N LYS A 84 -2.12 5.44 -2.38
CA LYS A 84 -2.50 5.87 -3.73
C LYS A 84 -2.24 7.36 -3.89
N ASP A 85 -1.77 7.77 -5.06
CA ASP A 85 -1.67 9.16 -5.42
C ASP A 85 -3.06 9.78 -5.62
N ARG A 86 -3.17 11.06 -5.32
CA ARG A 86 -4.44 11.77 -5.28
C ARG A 86 -4.57 12.74 -6.44
N ILE A 87 -5.72 12.71 -7.10
CA ILE A 87 -6.07 13.75 -8.07
C ILE A 87 -6.45 15.01 -7.32
N LEU A 88 -5.85 16.11 -7.70
CA LEU A 88 -6.14 17.46 -7.21
C LEU A 88 -6.87 18.22 -8.30
N PHE A 89 -8.08 18.71 -7.99
CA PHE A 89 -8.87 19.46 -8.95
C PHE A 89 -8.32 20.86 -9.14
N GLY A 90 -8.24 21.28 -10.41
CA GLY A 90 -7.63 22.56 -10.79
C GLY A 90 -8.29 23.82 -10.19
N ASN A 91 -9.58 23.74 -9.88
CA ASN A 91 -10.29 24.82 -9.18
C ASN A 91 -9.90 24.92 -7.69
N VAL A 92 -9.47 23.80 -7.08
CA VAL A 92 -9.00 23.78 -5.69
C VAL A 92 -7.55 24.23 -5.59
N THR A 93 -6.71 23.81 -6.52
CA THR A 93 -5.27 24.16 -6.53
C THR A 93 -4.95 25.50 -7.18
N GLY A 94 -5.91 26.07 -7.93
CA GLY A 94 -5.66 27.24 -8.77
C GLY A 94 -4.88 26.94 -10.06
N ALA A 95 -4.54 25.66 -10.33
CA ALA A 95 -3.76 25.27 -11.50
C ALA A 95 -4.57 25.27 -12.82
N GLY A 96 -5.88 25.46 -12.76
CA GLY A 96 -6.78 25.43 -13.92
C GLY A 96 -7.05 24.05 -14.50
N ALA A 97 -6.10 23.12 -14.37
CA ALA A 97 -6.24 21.72 -14.80
C ALA A 97 -6.03 20.76 -13.62
N PRO A 98 -6.59 19.54 -13.69
CA PRO A 98 -6.33 18.51 -12.67
C PRO A 98 -4.85 18.12 -12.64
N THR A 99 -4.28 18.10 -11.43
CA THR A 99 -2.91 17.63 -11.16
C THR A 99 -2.93 16.40 -10.27
N VAL A 100 -1.77 15.86 -9.94
CA VAL A 100 -1.65 14.69 -9.06
C VAL A 100 -0.72 15.02 -7.88
N SER A 101 -1.20 14.79 -6.66
CA SER A 101 -0.35 14.80 -5.47
C SER A 101 0.40 13.48 -5.38
N PRO A 102 1.75 13.50 -5.29
CA PRO A 102 2.56 12.29 -5.18
C PRO A 102 2.54 11.74 -3.75
N PHE A 103 1.36 11.34 -3.27
CA PHE A 103 1.15 10.92 -1.89
C PHE A 103 2.01 9.71 -1.49
N HIS A 104 2.29 8.80 -2.43
CA HIS A 104 3.20 7.68 -2.18
C HIS A 104 4.62 8.14 -1.83
N ALA A 105 5.11 9.21 -2.47
CA ALA A 105 6.44 9.76 -2.20
C ALA A 105 6.47 10.46 -0.83
N GLU A 106 5.41 11.18 -0.48
CA GLU A 106 5.28 11.78 0.85
C GLU A 106 5.29 10.71 1.94
N ALA A 107 4.50 9.62 1.77
CA ALA A 107 4.47 8.48 2.69
C ALA A 107 5.84 7.83 2.86
N LEU A 108 6.56 7.65 1.75
CA LEU A 108 7.92 7.13 1.76
C LEU A 108 8.87 8.01 2.58
N PHE A 109 8.90 9.32 2.30
CA PHE A 109 9.80 10.24 3.01
C PHE A 109 9.43 10.39 4.48
N HIS A 110 8.12 10.39 4.79
CA HIS A 110 7.64 10.37 6.17
C HIS A 110 8.14 9.13 6.93
N ALA A 111 7.99 7.93 6.37
CA ALA A 111 8.49 6.69 6.98
C ALA A 111 10.02 6.72 7.18
N LYS A 112 10.77 7.22 6.19
CA LYS A 112 12.23 7.37 6.31
C LYS A 112 12.63 8.37 7.41
N LYS A 113 11.91 9.47 7.57
CA LYS A 113 12.10 10.43 8.67
C LYS A 113 12.01 9.73 10.02
N HIS A 114 11.12 8.76 10.17
CA HIS A 114 10.91 7.99 11.40
C HIS A 114 11.82 6.75 11.55
N GLY A 115 12.76 6.53 10.62
CA GLY A 115 13.80 5.52 10.79
C GLY A 115 13.57 4.20 10.04
N PHE A 116 12.55 4.11 9.18
CA PHE A 116 12.39 2.97 8.27
C PHE A 116 13.38 3.01 7.12
N ASP A 117 13.91 1.85 6.74
CA ASP A 117 14.62 1.67 5.47
C ASP A 117 13.61 1.38 4.35
N TYR A 118 13.80 2.01 3.20
CA TYR A 118 12.99 1.74 2.01
C TYR A 118 13.57 0.59 1.21
N MET A 119 12.79 -0.47 1.02
CA MET A 119 13.21 -1.70 0.33
C MET A 119 12.67 -1.80 -1.10
N GLY A 120 11.81 -0.89 -1.51
CA GLY A 120 11.14 -0.89 -2.80
C GLY A 120 9.63 -0.74 -2.66
N MET A 121 8.93 -0.86 -3.78
CA MET A 121 7.46 -0.85 -3.79
C MET A 121 6.90 -1.84 -4.80
N ILE A 122 5.72 -2.35 -4.52
CA ILE A 122 4.92 -3.11 -5.45
C ILE A 122 3.92 -2.16 -6.10
N THR A 123 3.90 -2.10 -7.43
CA THR A 123 2.92 -1.35 -8.18
C THR A 123 1.68 -2.20 -8.40
N VAL A 124 0.53 -1.70 -7.95
CA VAL A 124 -0.78 -2.33 -8.18
C VAL A 124 -1.47 -1.58 -9.31
N VAL A 125 -1.53 -2.20 -10.48
CA VAL A 125 -2.19 -1.60 -11.65
C VAL A 125 -3.67 -1.93 -11.62
N THR A 126 -4.48 -0.88 -11.72
CA THR A 126 -5.94 -0.97 -11.77
C THR A 126 -6.44 -0.61 -13.18
N ASP A 127 -7.61 -1.10 -13.54
CA ASP A 127 -8.27 -0.72 -14.80
C ASP A 127 -8.98 0.63 -14.63
N VAL A 128 -8.34 1.69 -15.10
CA VAL A 128 -8.85 3.07 -14.95
C VAL A 128 -10.15 3.32 -15.70
N VAL A 129 -10.42 2.57 -16.78
CA VAL A 129 -11.66 2.69 -17.53
C VAL A 129 -12.81 2.06 -16.75
N ARG A 130 -12.56 0.90 -16.14
CA ARG A 130 -13.53 0.17 -15.33
C ARG A 130 -13.83 0.88 -14.00
N GLU A 131 -12.80 1.43 -13.38
CA GLU A 131 -12.93 2.11 -12.08
C GLU A 131 -13.52 3.52 -12.21
N ASN A 132 -13.59 4.06 -13.41
CA ASN A 132 -14.15 5.38 -13.72
C ASN A 132 -13.63 6.53 -12.83
N ASN A 133 -12.48 6.35 -12.22
CA ASN A 133 -11.96 7.25 -11.18
C ASN A 133 -11.26 8.50 -11.73
N GLN A 134 -11.08 8.61 -13.04
CA GLN A 134 -10.18 9.61 -13.61
C GLN A 134 -10.70 10.22 -14.91
N THR A 135 -12.01 10.16 -15.14
CA THR A 135 -12.68 10.47 -16.41
C THR A 135 -12.36 11.87 -16.93
N TYR A 136 -12.31 12.87 -16.06
CA TYR A 136 -12.03 14.27 -16.46
C TYR A 136 -10.59 14.47 -16.94
N ARG A 137 -9.64 13.71 -16.42
CA ARG A 137 -8.23 13.82 -16.76
C ARG A 137 -7.84 12.92 -17.94
N LEU A 138 -8.54 11.78 -18.07
CA LEU A 138 -8.24 10.73 -19.04
C LEU A 138 -9.30 10.59 -20.13
N GLY A 139 -10.38 11.37 -20.07
CA GLY A 139 -11.50 11.28 -21.01
C GLY A 139 -11.04 11.50 -22.45
N TRP A 140 -11.37 10.56 -23.36
CA TRP A 140 -10.99 10.62 -24.76
C TRP A 140 -11.37 11.96 -25.43
N SER A 141 -12.58 12.45 -25.19
CA SER A 141 -13.06 13.72 -25.75
C SER A 141 -12.28 14.94 -25.24
N GLU A 142 -11.81 14.91 -23.98
CA GLU A 142 -10.98 15.97 -23.42
C GLU A 142 -9.58 15.94 -24.01
N GLN A 143 -9.01 14.76 -24.23
CA GLN A 143 -7.72 14.59 -24.91
C GLN A 143 -7.78 15.07 -26.37
N CYS A 144 -8.90 14.88 -27.05
CA CYS A 144 -9.10 15.38 -28.41
C CYS A 144 -9.21 16.91 -28.49
N LYS A 145 -9.64 17.58 -27.42
CA LYS A 145 -9.70 19.05 -27.36
C LYS A 145 -8.31 19.67 -27.16
N ASP A 146 -7.55 19.10 -26.23
CA ASP A 146 -6.20 19.57 -25.91
C ASP A 146 -5.39 18.46 -25.25
N GLY A 147 -4.46 17.88 -25.99
CA GLY A 147 -3.57 16.81 -25.51
C GLY A 147 -2.62 17.24 -24.40
N SER A 148 -2.44 18.55 -24.15
CA SER A 148 -1.62 19.04 -23.04
C SER A 148 -2.23 18.80 -21.66
N LYS A 149 -3.54 18.51 -21.60
CA LYS A 149 -4.22 18.05 -20.39
C LYS A 149 -3.96 16.58 -20.06
N MET A 150 -3.18 15.91 -20.90
CA MET A 150 -2.96 14.47 -20.77
C MET A 150 -2.39 14.08 -19.43
N GLY A 151 -3.01 13.09 -18.83
CA GLY A 151 -2.50 12.35 -17.71
C GLY A 151 -2.51 10.87 -18.00
N VAL A 152 -2.00 10.08 -17.07
CA VAL A 152 -2.07 8.62 -17.10
C VAL A 152 -2.89 8.11 -15.92
N GLY A 153 -3.35 6.87 -15.98
CA GLY A 153 -3.98 6.23 -14.85
C GLY A 153 -3.03 6.19 -13.65
N SER A 154 -3.55 6.45 -12.46
CA SER A 154 -2.74 6.37 -11.23
C SER A 154 -2.82 4.96 -10.69
N PRO A 155 -1.70 4.23 -10.63
CA PRO A 155 -1.65 2.95 -9.94
C PRO A 155 -1.79 3.15 -8.43
N GLU A 156 -1.97 2.04 -7.71
CA GLU A 156 -1.79 2.00 -6.28
C GLU A 156 -0.40 1.44 -5.97
N TYR A 157 0.10 1.71 -4.78
CA TYR A 157 1.44 1.31 -4.38
C TYR A 157 1.41 0.62 -3.01
N ILE A 158 2.18 -0.45 -2.88
CA ILE A 158 2.49 -1.03 -1.57
C ILE A 158 3.96 -0.72 -1.30
N LEU A 159 4.21 0.23 -0.43
CA LEU A 159 5.57 0.59 0.00
C LEU A 159 6.10 -0.51 0.91
N LEU A 160 7.28 -1.02 0.59
CA LEU A 160 7.99 -2.00 1.40
C LEU A 160 8.99 -1.27 2.29
N LEU A 161 8.62 -1.12 3.55
CA LEU A 161 9.38 -0.41 4.57
C LEU A 161 9.90 -1.42 5.59
N ARG A 162 11.15 -1.28 6.00
CA ARG A 162 11.80 -2.24 6.89
C ARG A 162 12.30 -1.56 8.15
N LYS A 163 11.96 -2.10 9.32
CA LYS A 163 12.69 -1.72 10.54
C LYS A 163 14.12 -2.21 10.41
N PRO A 164 15.13 -1.36 10.59
CA PRO A 164 16.51 -1.79 10.58
C PRO A 164 16.76 -2.93 11.57
N GLN A 165 17.68 -3.85 11.22
CA GLN A 165 18.20 -4.80 12.17
C GLN A 165 19.09 -4.10 13.21
N THR A 166 19.22 -4.67 14.39
CA THR A 166 20.00 -4.09 15.49
C THR A 166 21.48 -3.96 15.11
N ASP A 167 22.05 -5.01 14.54
CA ASP A 167 23.42 -5.00 14.03
C ASP A 167 23.45 -4.69 12.53
N ARG A 168 23.70 -3.43 12.20
CA ARG A 168 23.75 -2.93 10.82
C ARG A 168 24.91 -3.53 9.98
N SER A 169 25.86 -4.22 10.58
CA SER A 169 26.90 -4.95 9.86
C SER A 169 26.39 -6.25 9.23
N LYS A 170 25.25 -6.76 9.69
CA LYS A 170 24.61 -7.96 9.18
C LYS A 170 23.55 -7.61 8.16
N GLY A 171 23.42 -8.41 7.11
CA GLY A 171 22.41 -8.21 6.04
C GLY A 171 21.02 -8.73 6.37
N TYR A 172 20.87 -9.53 7.45
CA TYR A 172 19.61 -10.21 7.79
C TYR A 172 18.94 -9.59 9.00
N ALA A 173 17.67 -9.94 9.20
CA ALA A 173 16.95 -9.62 10.43
C ALA A 173 17.66 -10.26 11.65
N ASP A 174 17.40 -9.72 12.86
CA ASP A 174 17.93 -10.26 14.10
C ASP A 174 17.47 -11.72 14.30
N GLU A 175 16.22 -12.00 13.92
CA GLU A 175 15.63 -13.34 13.86
C GLU A 175 15.29 -13.70 12.41
N PRO A 176 16.20 -14.32 11.62
CA PRO A 176 15.95 -14.58 10.21
C PRO A 176 14.86 -15.63 9.98
N VAL A 177 13.91 -15.35 9.06
CA VAL A 177 12.96 -16.34 8.57
C VAL A 177 13.57 -17.08 7.39
N LYS A 178 13.88 -18.36 7.59
CA LYS A 178 14.41 -19.23 6.56
C LYS A 178 13.26 -19.86 5.77
N LYS A 179 13.36 -19.83 4.45
CA LYS A 179 12.47 -20.57 3.54
C LYS A 179 13.21 -21.79 3.00
N SER A 180 12.53 -22.94 2.93
CA SER A 180 13.11 -24.08 2.22
C SER A 180 13.06 -23.82 0.70
N LYS A 181 14.06 -24.35 -0.03
CA LYS A 181 14.07 -24.25 -1.50
C LYS A 181 12.96 -25.06 -2.17
N ALA A 182 12.38 -26.02 -1.47
CA ALA A 182 11.24 -26.82 -1.93
C ALA A 182 9.94 -25.99 -1.86
N ASP A 183 9.75 -25.24 -0.77
CA ASP A 183 8.54 -24.45 -0.55
C ASP A 183 8.57 -23.12 -1.29
N TYR A 184 9.77 -22.53 -1.47
CA TYR A 184 9.96 -21.28 -2.20
C TYR A 184 10.76 -21.52 -3.46
N THR A 185 10.06 -21.90 -4.52
CA THR A 185 10.65 -22.27 -5.81
C THR A 185 11.23 -21.08 -6.56
N ARG A 186 12.11 -21.34 -7.56
CA ARG A 186 12.61 -20.29 -8.45
C ARG A 186 11.49 -19.61 -9.25
N ALA A 187 10.44 -20.35 -9.64
CA ALA A 187 9.29 -19.78 -10.34
C ALA A 187 8.55 -18.78 -9.46
N GLN A 188 8.30 -19.13 -8.19
CA GLN A 188 7.70 -18.20 -7.23
C GLN A 188 8.58 -16.95 -7.05
N TRP A 189 9.89 -17.14 -6.87
CA TRP A 189 10.82 -16.03 -6.76
C TRP A 189 10.79 -15.10 -7.99
N GLN A 190 10.71 -15.64 -9.21
CA GLN A 190 10.63 -14.84 -10.42
C GLN A 190 9.38 -13.96 -10.44
N VAL A 191 8.23 -14.49 -10.01
CA VAL A 191 6.98 -13.70 -9.89
C VAL A 191 7.13 -12.59 -8.85
N ASP A 192 7.60 -12.93 -7.65
CA ASP A 192 7.75 -11.97 -6.55
C ASP A 192 8.75 -10.85 -6.89
N ALA A 193 9.80 -11.18 -7.67
CA ALA A 193 10.84 -10.22 -8.04
C ALA A 193 10.39 -9.13 -9.01
N HIS A 194 9.29 -9.32 -9.71
CA HIS A 194 8.78 -8.30 -10.64
C HIS A 194 8.18 -7.07 -9.96
N ALA A 195 7.87 -7.15 -8.68
CA ALA A 195 7.28 -6.05 -7.90
C ALA A 195 6.04 -5.42 -8.57
N PHE A 196 5.27 -6.24 -9.24
CA PHE A 196 4.12 -5.85 -10.04
C PHE A 196 2.93 -6.74 -9.74
N TRP A 197 1.78 -6.13 -9.52
CA TRP A 197 0.53 -6.83 -9.33
C TRP A 197 -0.58 -6.12 -10.13
N ARG A 198 -1.37 -6.90 -10.87
CA ARG A 198 -2.54 -6.37 -11.56
C ARG A 198 -3.79 -6.71 -10.77
N SER A 199 -4.47 -5.69 -10.30
CA SER A 199 -5.81 -5.84 -9.75
C SER A 199 -6.81 -5.94 -10.90
N SER A 200 -7.40 -7.12 -11.08
CA SER A 200 -8.44 -7.33 -12.09
C SER A 200 -9.84 -6.93 -11.58
N GLY A 201 -9.97 -6.60 -10.32
CA GLY A 201 -11.27 -6.46 -9.64
C GLY A 201 -12.06 -7.77 -9.55
N ASN A 202 -11.45 -8.88 -9.91
CA ASN A 202 -12.01 -10.22 -9.81
C ASN A 202 -11.41 -10.93 -8.59
N ARG A 203 -12.15 -11.89 -8.05
CA ARG A 203 -11.61 -12.76 -6.99
C ARG A 203 -10.46 -13.62 -7.54
N GLN A 204 -9.56 -14.02 -6.68
CA GLN A 204 -8.53 -14.99 -7.05
C GLN A 204 -9.16 -16.32 -7.46
N ILE A 205 -8.61 -16.94 -8.49
CA ILE A 205 -8.96 -18.29 -8.88
C ILE A 205 -8.35 -19.25 -7.84
N THR A 206 -9.17 -20.16 -7.29
CA THR A 206 -8.67 -21.17 -6.34
C THR A 206 -7.83 -22.22 -7.07
N ALA A 207 -7.04 -23.00 -6.32
CA ALA A 207 -6.22 -24.08 -6.88
C ALA A 207 -7.09 -25.13 -7.59
N GLU A 208 -8.28 -25.43 -7.04
CA GLU A 208 -9.25 -26.35 -7.62
C GLU A 208 -9.82 -25.83 -8.94
N GLU A 209 -10.19 -24.57 -8.98
CA GLU A 209 -10.67 -23.91 -10.21
C GLU A 209 -9.57 -23.85 -11.29
N LEU A 210 -8.33 -23.56 -10.89
CA LEU A 210 -7.19 -23.57 -11.79
C LEU A 210 -6.96 -24.97 -12.38
N SER A 211 -7.02 -26.00 -11.56
CA SER A 211 -6.89 -27.39 -11.98
C SER A 211 -8.02 -27.83 -12.92
N ALA A 212 -9.24 -27.35 -12.70
CA ALA A 212 -10.40 -27.65 -13.53
C ALA A 212 -10.35 -26.99 -14.92
N LEU A 213 -9.58 -25.92 -15.11
CA LEU A 213 -9.44 -25.27 -16.42
C LEU A 213 -8.74 -26.14 -17.46
N GLY A 214 -7.81 -26.98 -17.04
CA GLY A 214 -7.01 -27.84 -17.90
C GLY A 214 -5.94 -27.08 -18.71
N PRO A 215 -4.93 -27.82 -19.24
CA PRO A 215 -3.74 -27.19 -19.85
C PRO A 215 -4.02 -26.28 -21.05
N ALA A 216 -4.99 -26.64 -21.88
CA ALA A 216 -5.31 -25.86 -23.10
C ALA A 216 -5.93 -24.49 -22.79
N LYS A 217 -6.82 -24.41 -21.81
CA LYS A 217 -7.42 -23.14 -21.37
C LYS A 217 -6.42 -22.28 -20.63
N LEU A 218 -5.53 -22.88 -19.84
CA LEU A 218 -4.44 -22.17 -19.18
C LEU A 218 -3.46 -21.58 -20.18
N ALA A 219 -3.05 -22.36 -21.19
CA ALA A 219 -2.18 -21.87 -22.26
C ALA A 219 -2.82 -20.72 -23.04
N LYS A 220 -4.13 -20.82 -23.34
CA LYS A 220 -4.87 -19.74 -24.00
C LYS A 220 -4.93 -18.47 -23.13
N ALA A 221 -5.27 -18.60 -21.84
CA ALA A 221 -5.30 -17.47 -20.92
C ALA A 221 -3.93 -16.76 -20.80
N PHE A 222 -2.84 -17.51 -20.92
CA PHE A 222 -1.47 -16.96 -20.94
C PHE A 222 -1.13 -16.24 -22.25
N THR A 223 -1.72 -16.65 -23.36
CA THR A 223 -1.47 -16.04 -24.69
C THR A 223 -2.33 -14.79 -24.92
N ASP A 224 -3.51 -14.74 -24.30
CA ASP A 224 -4.45 -13.61 -24.40
C ASP A 224 -4.08 -12.46 -23.41
N TYR A 225 -3.00 -12.60 -22.64
CA TYR A 225 -2.48 -11.65 -21.64
C TYR A 225 -1.19 -11.01 -22.13
#